data_b5bd4afff556787286e2860417805a4b
#
_entry.id   b5bd4afff556787286e2860417805a4b
#
_cell.length_a   1.000
_cell.length_b   1.000
_cell.length_c   1.000
_cell.angle_alpha   90.00
_cell.angle_beta   90.00
_cell.angle_gamma   90.00
#
_symmetry.space_group_name_H-M   'P 1'
#
loop_
_entity.id
_entity.type
_entity.pdbx_description
1 polymer ?
#
loop_
_entity_poly.entity_id
_entity_poly.type
_entity_poly.pdbx_seq_one_letter_code
_entity_poly.pdbx_strand_id
1 'polypeptide(L)'
;MIDIDELDEKFSIEGELGFAELEEDLVFMTVSNKYADADICLYGAHVTSFKPRNSMEILWMSPDSSFEEGTPIRGGIPVCFPWFGPHKTDPEKPQHGFARLMYWDVLETSTLPSGETMVRLQLCSSEETKTFWEYDFCAEMKIIIGTTLNVTLKVTNTSEVPFEYTCALHSYFSLSAIENLSIEGLEGASYFNQLTGENGVQKEYFLHIQEPLTRHYLGTETPVVIEDSAFNRRIKVDKSGSKVTTVWNPGEETCAKIGDLPDDAWEAFVCVEATNAFDYPVQLSQGESFETSAIIGLEEK
;
A
#
# COMPACT_ATOMS: atom_id res chain seq x y z
N MET A 1 -23.31 -4.66 9.77
CA MET A 1 -22.84 -5.90 9.10
C MET A 1 -23.00 -5.66 7.61
N ILE A 2 -21.94 -5.83 6.84
CA ILE A 2 -21.97 -5.68 5.38
C ILE A 2 -22.77 -6.86 4.81
N ASP A 3 -23.71 -6.58 3.91
CA ASP A 3 -24.53 -7.61 3.24
C ASP A 3 -23.83 -8.08 1.98
N ILE A 4 -23.24 -9.27 2.02
CA ILE A 4 -22.49 -9.85 0.90
C ILE A 4 -23.40 -10.17 -0.28
N ASP A 5 -24.63 -10.63 -0.03
CA ASP A 5 -25.57 -10.94 -1.10
C ASP A 5 -25.92 -9.66 -1.91
N GLU A 6 -26.06 -8.52 -1.20
CA GLU A 6 -26.26 -7.21 -1.83
C GLU A 6 -25.02 -6.73 -2.62
N LEU A 7 -23.83 -6.97 -2.09
CA LEU A 7 -22.60 -6.66 -2.80
C LEU A 7 -22.43 -7.51 -4.06
N ASP A 8 -22.66 -8.82 -3.97
CA ASP A 8 -22.58 -9.72 -5.11
C ASP A 8 -23.60 -9.36 -6.19
N GLU A 9 -24.84 -9.06 -5.81
CA GLU A 9 -25.87 -8.65 -6.77
C GLU A 9 -25.48 -7.38 -7.56
N LYS A 10 -24.81 -6.43 -6.89
CA LYS A 10 -24.48 -5.13 -7.49
C LYS A 10 -23.13 -5.07 -8.17
N PHE A 11 -22.15 -5.78 -7.65
CA PHE A 11 -20.74 -5.54 -7.99
C PHE A 11 -19.96 -6.80 -8.39
N SER A 12 -20.53 -8.02 -8.32
CA SER A 12 -19.82 -9.20 -8.80
C SER A 12 -19.69 -9.16 -10.33
N ILE A 13 -18.65 -9.82 -10.83
CA ILE A 13 -18.42 -10.04 -12.27
C ILE A 13 -18.34 -11.55 -12.46
N GLU A 14 -19.29 -12.12 -13.21
CA GLU A 14 -19.42 -13.56 -13.38
C GLU A 14 -18.11 -14.22 -13.82
N GLY A 15 -17.60 -15.15 -13.01
CA GLY A 15 -16.38 -15.88 -13.27
C GLY A 15 -15.08 -15.04 -13.10
N GLU A 16 -15.17 -13.80 -12.60
CA GLU A 16 -14.01 -12.90 -12.50
C GLU A 16 -13.87 -12.24 -11.12
N LEU A 17 -14.97 -11.76 -10.52
CA LEU A 17 -14.96 -11.08 -9.22
C LEU A 17 -16.16 -11.49 -8.40
N GLY A 18 -15.94 -11.83 -7.13
CA GLY A 18 -16.98 -12.10 -6.13
C GLY A 18 -16.58 -11.60 -4.76
N PHE A 19 -17.54 -11.67 -3.82
CA PHE A 19 -17.35 -11.26 -2.44
C PHE A 19 -17.44 -12.46 -1.51
N ALA A 20 -16.64 -12.46 -0.45
CA ALA A 20 -16.64 -13.52 0.56
C ALA A 20 -16.20 -12.96 1.92
N GLU A 21 -16.75 -13.48 3.00
CA GLU A 21 -16.10 -13.39 4.31
C GLU A 21 -14.94 -14.37 4.32
N LEU A 22 -13.75 -13.85 4.58
CA LEU A 22 -12.55 -14.67 4.72
C LEU A 22 -12.05 -14.58 6.16
N GLU A 23 -10.91 -13.98 6.39
CA GLU A 23 -10.26 -13.90 7.70
C GLU A 23 -11.12 -13.13 8.72
N GLU A 24 -11.50 -13.78 9.83
CA GLU A 24 -12.18 -13.21 11.01
C GLU A 24 -13.40 -12.30 10.67
N ASP A 25 -14.27 -12.78 9.78
CA ASP A 25 -15.52 -12.12 9.35
C ASP A 25 -15.30 -10.80 8.56
N LEU A 26 -14.09 -10.46 8.14
CA LEU A 26 -13.86 -9.35 7.21
C LEU A 26 -14.26 -9.71 5.77
N VAL A 27 -14.86 -8.76 5.08
CA VAL A 27 -15.34 -8.94 3.71
C VAL A 27 -14.23 -8.63 2.72
N PHE A 28 -13.99 -9.56 1.82
CA PHE A 28 -13.01 -9.47 0.75
C PHE A 28 -13.69 -9.49 -0.62
N MET A 29 -13.11 -8.79 -1.56
CA MET A 29 -13.28 -9.03 -2.99
C MET A 29 -12.17 -9.97 -3.44
N THR A 30 -12.56 -11.09 -4.04
CA THR A 30 -11.64 -12.04 -4.68
C THR A 30 -11.73 -11.87 -6.19
N VAL A 31 -10.61 -11.60 -6.81
CA VAL A 31 -10.50 -11.39 -8.27
C VAL A 31 -9.69 -12.52 -8.89
N SER A 32 -10.23 -13.12 -9.96
CA SER A 32 -9.54 -14.15 -10.74
C SER A 32 -9.80 -13.90 -12.21
N ASN A 33 -8.89 -13.20 -12.89
CA ASN A 33 -9.01 -12.91 -14.31
C ASN A 33 -7.93 -13.63 -15.14
N LYS A 34 -7.89 -13.37 -16.44
CA LYS A 34 -6.90 -14.03 -17.33
C LYS A 34 -5.44 -13.64 -17.03
N TYR A 35 -5.19 -12.59 -16.26
CA TYR A 35 -3.85 -12.07 -15.99
C TYR A 35 -3.34 -12.42 -14.60
N ALA A 36 -4.22 -12.39 -13.58
CA ALA A 36 -3.81 -12.53 -12.20
C ALA A 36 -4.97 -13.00 -11.30
N ASP A 37 -4.59 -13.46 -10.11
CA ASP A 37 -5.46 -13.55 -8.95
C ASP A 37 -5.08 -12.41 -7.98
N ALA A 38 -6.07 -11.85 -7.29
CA ALA A 38 -5.87 -10.80 -6.29
C ALA A 38 -6.98 -10.81 -5.25
N ASP A 39 -6.64 -10.45 -4.01
CA ASP A 39 -7.60 -10.29 -2.93
C ASP A 39 -7.52 -8.87 -2.35
N ILE A 40 -8.69 -8.28 -2.10
CA ILE A 40 -8.84 -6.91 -1.60
C ILE A 40 -9.81 -6.94 -0.43
N CYS A 41 -9.34 -6.63 0.77
CA CYS A 41 -10.20 -6.45 1.93
C CYS A 41 -10.92 -5.10 1.88
N LEU A 42 -12.22 -5.06 2.10
CA LEU A 42 -12.99 -3.80 2.17
C LEU A 42 -12.58 -2.95 3.37
N TYR A 43 -12.08 -3.59 4.43
CA TYR A 43 -11.48 -2.90 5.57
C TYR A 43 -10.09 -2.39 5.18
N GLY A 44 -9.96 -1.07 5.13
CA GLY A 44 -8.74 -0.39 4.69
C GLY A 44 -8.57 -0.27 3.18
N ALA A 45 -9.51 -0.71 2.34
CA ALA A 45 -9.33 -0.87 0.88
C ALA A 45 -8.00 -1.61 0.57
N HIS A 46 -7.71 -2.62 1.36
CA HIS A 46 -6.40 -3.22 1.53
C HIS A 46 -6.18 -4.35 0.53
N VAL A 47 -5.26 -4.17 -0.43
CA VAL A 47 -4.84 -5.26 -1.32
C VAL A 47 -3.95 -6.20 -0.54
N THR A 48 -4.42 -7.43 -0.28
CA THR A 48 -3.70 -8.44 0.52
C THR A 48 -2.93 -9.43 -0.33
N SER A 49 -3.35 -9.66 -1.59
CA SER A 49 -2.72 -10.61 -2.50
C SER A 49 -2.70 -10.06 -3.92
N PHE A 50 -1.60 -10.29 -4.63
CA PHE A 50 -1.49 -10.11 -6.07
C PHE A 50 -0.55 -11.15 -6.66
N LYS A 51 -1.14 -12.08 -7.40
CA LYS A 51 -0.43 -13.20 -8.02
C LYS A 51 -0.67 -13.21 -9.54
N PRO A 52 0.28 -12.72 -10.34
CA PRO A 52 0.21 -12.84 -11.80
C PRO A 52 0.14 -14.31 -12.24
N ARG A 53 -0.55 -14.58 -13.35
CA ARG A 53 -0.65 -15.96 -13.87
C ARG A 53 0.71 -16.57 -14.12
N ASN A 54 0.85 -17.83 -13.76
CA ASN A 54 2.08 -18.60 -13.87
C ASN A 54 3.27 -18.02 -13.07
N SER A 55 2.98 -17.20 -12.07
CA SER A 55 3.98 -16.61 -11.18
C SER A 55 3.70 -16.94 -9.71
N MET A 56 4.64 -16.57 -8.85
CA MET A 56 4.48 -16.59 -7.40
C MET A 56 3.81 -15.32 -6.92
N GLU A 57 3.28 -15.35 -5.70
CA GLU A 57 2.76 -14.18 -5.00
C GLU A 57 3.81 -13.05 -4.96
N ILE A 58 3.36 -11.84 -5.26
CA ILE A 58 4.24 -10.65 -5.25
C ILE A 58 4.20 -9.96 -3.89
N LEU A 59 3.01 -9.86 -3.30
CA LEU A 59 2.85 -9.21 -2.01
C LEU A 59 3.16 -10.18 -0.86
N TRP A 60 3.58 -9.63 0.25
CA TRP A 60 3.81 -10.39 1.47
C TRP A 60 2.75 -10.05 2.52
N MET A 61 2.17 -11.07 3.14
CA MET A 61 1.27 -10.95 4.29
C MET A 61 1.88 -11.61 5.50
N SER A 62 1.75 -10.98 6.66
CA SER A 62 2.13 -11.63 7.91
C SER A 62 1.17 -12.77 8.23
N PRO A 63 1.68 -13.98 8.52
CA PRO A 63 0.83 -15.06 9.01
C PRO A 63 0.25 -14.78 10.41
N ASP A 64 0.82 -13.81 11.15
CA ASP A 64 0.36 -13.39 12.47
C ASP A 64 -0.45 -12.08 12.40
N SER A 65 -0.84 -11.64 11.18
CA SER A 65 -1.69 -10.47 11.03
C SER A 65 -3.04 -10.69 11.68
N SER A 66 -3.47 -9.73 12.51
CA SER A 66 -4.86 -9.67 12.94
C SER A 66 -5.73 -9.10 11.82
N PHE A 67 -6.89 -9.73 11.60
CA PHE A 67 -7.92 -9.24 10.68
C PHE A 67 -9.15 -8.71 11.45
N GLU A 68 -8.91 -8.10 12.61
CA GLU A 68 -9.92 -7.53 13.49
C GLU A 68 -10.15 -6.04 13.22
N GLU A 69 -11.41 -5.59 13.32
CA GLU A 69 -11.73 -4.17 13.29
C GLU A 69 -10.98 -3.41 14.41
N GLY A 70 -10.48 -2.22 14.09
CA GLY A 70 -9.65 -1.40 14.98
C GLY A 70 -8.16 -1.74 14.96
N THR A 71 -7.77 -2.86 14.31
CA THR A 71 -6.38 -3.29 14.16
C THR A 71 -5.95 -3.20 12.69
N PRO A 72 -4.76 -2.63 12.39
CA PRO A 72 -4.28 -2.58 11.01
C PRO A 72 -3.85 -3.95 10.52
N ILE A 73 -4.26 -4.33 9.32
CA ILE A 73 -3.78 -5.53 8.64
C ILE A 73 -2.28 -5.38 8.34
N ARG A 74 -1.48 -6.42 8.63
CA ARG A 74 -0.02 -6.43 8.44
C ARG A 74 0.39 -7.15 7.17
N GLY A 75 1.00 -6.42 6.22
CA GLY A 75 1.40 -6.93 4.91
C GLY A 75 0.58 -6.30 3.78
N GLY A 76 0.65 -6.84 2.56
CA GLY A 76 -0.09 -6.32 1.42
C GLY A 76 0.22 -4.87 1.08
N ILE A 77 -0.81 -4.04 0.89
CA ILE A 77 -0.69 -2.61 0.60
C ILE A 77 -1.59 -1.79 1.52
N PRO A 78 -1.20 -1.55 2.78
CA PRO A 78 -1.92 -0.63 3.67
C PRO A 78 -1.98 0.80 3.10
N VAL A 79 -3.14 1.44 3.23
CA VAL A 79 -3.34 2.85 2.85
C VAL A 79 -3.05 3.74 4.04
N CYS A 80 -1.90 4.41 4.04
CA CYS A 80 -1.56 5.41 5.05
C CYS A 80 -2.16 6.76 4.65
N PHE A 81 -3.19 7.23 5.39
CA PHE A 81 -3.91 8.48 5.14
C PHE A 81 -4.75 8.86 6.37
N PRO A 82 -4.89 10.15 6.74
CA PRO A 82 -4.33 11.34 6.10
C PRO A 82 -2.96 11.79 6.64
N TRP A 83 -2.27 10.94 7.40
CA TRP A 83 -0.88 11.19 7.77
C TRP A 83 -0.04 9.91 7.68
N PHE A 84 1.23 10.09 7.31
CA PHE A 84 2.23 9.05 7.29
C PHE A 84 3.08 9.10 8.55
N GLY A 85 3.31 7.97 9.20
CA GLY A 85 4.03 7.90 10.48
C GLY A 85 3.13 8.22 11.68
N PRO A 86 3.72 8.63 12.82
CA PRO A 86 2.98 9.08 13.99
C PRO A 86 2.30 10.42 13.71
N HIS A 87 1.15 10.66 14.37
CA HIS A 87 0.49 11.97 14.28
C HIS A 87 1.36 13.07 14.92
N LYS A 88 1.51 14.20 14.23
CA LYS A 88 2.48 15.26 14.59
C LYS A 88 2.28 15.86 16.00
N THR A 89 1.06 15.94 16.50
CA THR A 89 0.70 16.67 17.73
C THR A 89 -0.07 15.84 18.75
N ASP A 90 -0.53 14.65 18.39
CA ASP A 90 -1.36 13.82 19.25
C ASP A 90 -0.89 12.35 19.15
N PRO A 91 -0.15 11.85 20.13
CA PRO A 91 0.39 10.49 20.13
C PRO A 91 -0.69 9.40 20.34
N GLU A 92 -1.90 9.77 20.77
CA GLU A 92 -3.01 8.82 20.94
C GLU A 92 -3.71 8.49 19.63
N LYS A 93 -3.49 9.29 18.58
CA LYS A 93 -4.04 9.01 17.24
C LYS A 93 -3.27 7.87 16.58
N PRO A 94 -3.96 7.06 15.74
CA PRO A 94 -3.34 5.88 15.13
C PRO A 94 -2.15 6.26 14.26
N GLN A 95 -1.09 5.47 14.33
CA GLN A 95 0.05 5.61 13.42
C GLN A 95 -0.40 5.35 11.98
N HIS A 96 0.11 6.14 11.03
CA HIS A 96 -0.19 6.09 9.60
C HIS A 96 -1.63 6.46 9.23
N GLY A 97 -2.31 7.26 10.06
CA GLY A 97 -3.68 7.68 9.80
C GLY A 97 -4.70 6.58 10.09
N PHE A 98 -5.95 6.88 9.74
CA PHE A 98 -7.08 6.03 10.06
C PHE A 98 -7.68 5.30 8.84
N ALA A 99 -7.31 5.66 7.62
CA ALA A 99 -7.93 5.12 6.41
C ALA A 99 -7.87 3.59 6.32
N ARG A 100 -6.75 3.00 6.81
CA ARG A 100 -6.56 1.54 6.90
C ARG A 100 -7.32 0.86 8.05
N LEU A 101 -8.01 1.63 8.87
CA LEU A 101 -8.82 1.18 10.01
C LEU A 101 -10.32 1.42 9.79
N MET A 102 -10.73 1.71 8.57
CA MET A 102 -12.11 2.00 8.19
C MET A 102 -12.57 1.08 7.06
N TYR A 103 -13.85 0.77 7.02
CA TYR A 103 -14.45 0.15 5.85
C TYR A 103 -14.59 1.18 4.73
N TRP A 104 -14.33 0.72 3.52
CA TRP A 104 -14.52 1.49 2.30
C TRP A 104 -15.70 0.95 1.51
N ASP A 105 -16.55 1.85 1.02
CA ASP A 105 -17.69 1.51 0.18
C ASP A 105 -17.25 1.12 -1.22
N VAL A 106 -17.87 0.08 -1.81
CA VAL A 106 -17.67 -0.29 -3.21
C VAL A 106 -18.44 0.69 -4.08
N LEU A 107 -17.74 1.38 -4.99
CA LEU A 107 -18.35 2.29 -5.96
C LEU A 107 -18.62 1.64 -7.30
N GLU A 108 -17.67 0.86 -7.79
CA GLU A 108 -17.71 0.31 -9.14
C GLU A 108 -16.77 -0.89 -9.28
N THR A 109 -17.21 -1.86 -10.04
CA THR A 109 -16.38 -2.95 -10.56
C THR A 109 -16.65 -3.11 -12.07
N SER A 110 -15.63 -3.38 -12.85
CA SER A 110 -15.81 -3.63 -14.28
C SER A 110 -14.61 -4.37 -14.89
N THR A 111 -14.90 -5.13 -15.96
CA THR A 111 -13.84 -5.64 -16.84
C THR A 111 -13.53 -4.57 -17.90
N LEU A 112 -12.28 -4.12 -17.94
CA LEU A 112 -11.82 -3.17 -18.94
C LEU A 112 -11.75 -3.81 -20.34
N PRO A 113 -11.76 -3.02 -21.43
CA PRO A 113 -11.65 -3.57 -22.80
C PRO A 113 -10.40 -4.41 -23.06
N SER A 114 -9.31 -4.17 -22.31
CA SER A 114 -8.08 -4.97 -22.30
C SER A 114 -8.25 -6.31 -21.58
N GLY A 115 -9.32 -6.47 -20.79
CA GLY A 115 -9.65 -7.63 -19.98
C GLY A 115 -8.99 -7.65 -18.60
N GLU A 116 -8.56 -6.50 -18.11
CA GLU A 116 -8.18 -6.27 -16.73
C GLU A 116 -9.42 -6.01 -15.88
N THR A 117 -9.36 -6.37 -14.61
CA THR A 117 -10.43 -6.07 -13.66
C THR A 117 -10.15 -4.73 -12.98
N MET A 118 -11.11 -3.83 -13.03
CA MET A 118 -11.05 -2.53 -12.33
C MET A 118 -12.03 -2.52 -11.16
N VAL A 119 -11.54 -2.09 -9.99
CA VAL A 119 -12.30 -1.90 -8.77
C VAL A 119 -12.14 -0.45 -8.31
N ARG A 120 -13.21 0.18 -7.85
CA ARG A 120 -13.18 1.47 -7.17
C ARG A 120 -13.86 1.38 -5.83
N LEU A 121 -13.15 1.85 -4.81
CA LEU A 121 -13.61 1.93 -3.43
C LEU A 121 -13.58 3.38 -2.97
N GLN A 122 -14.36 3.73 -1.96
CA GLN A 122 -14.46 5.11 -1.46
C GLN A 122 -14.55 5.14 0.07
N LEU A 123 -13.84 6.12 0.65
CA LEU A 123 -13.96 6.55 2.03
C LEU A 123 -14.17 8.07 2.03
N CYS A 124 -15.33 8.56 2.42
CA CYS A 124 -15.58 9.98 2.60
C CYS A 124 -15.65 10.35 4.09
N SER A 125 -15.48 11.62 4.38
CA SER A 125 -15.60 12.14 5.75
C SER A 125 -16.96 11.81 6.36
N SER A 126 -16.93 11.44 7.63
CA SER A 126 -18.10 11.12 8.47
C SER A 126 -17.89 11.73 9.86
N GLU A 127 -18.90 11.61 10.73
CA GLU A 127 -18.75 12.02 12.13
C GLU A 127 -17.62 11.23 12.83
N GLU A 128 -17.41 9.98 12.44
CA GLU A 128 -16.33 9.15 12.99
C GLU A 128 -14.96 9.65 12.52
N THR A 129 -14.74 9.85 11.22
CA THR A 129 -13.46 10.33 10.69
C THR A 129 -13.10 11.72 11.20
N LYS A 130 -14.12 12.57 11.49
CA LYS A 130 -13.94 13.91 12.07
C LYS A 130 -13.41 13.89 13.51
N THR A 131 -13.51 12.77 14.21
CA THR A 131 -12.85 12.61 15.52
C THR A 131 -11.33 12.53 15.40
N PHE A 132 -10.82 12.08 14.25
CA PHE A 132 -9.41 11.97 13.95
C PHE A 132 -8.89 13.18 13.16
N TRP A 133 -9.69 13.69 12.19
CA TRP A 133 -9.26 14.73 11.27
C TRP A 133 -10.47 15.58 10.84
N GLU A 134 -10.46 16.86 11.21
CA GLU A 134 -11.63 17.76 11.15
C GLU A 134 -12.12 18.15 9.75
N TYR A 135 -11.38 17.79 8.70
CA TYR A 135 -11.68 18.19 7.33
C TYR A 135 -12.69 17.27 6.65
N ASP A 136 -13.49 17.85 5.76
CA ASP A 136 -14.31 17.08 4.83
C ASP A 136 -13.47 16.67 3.62
N PHE A 137 -13.49 15.41 3.31
CA PHE A 137 -12.74 14.81 2.20
C PHE A 137 -13.50 13.65 1.56
N CYS A 138 -13.10 13.29 0.35
CA CYS A 138 -13.44 12.01 -0.26
C CYS A 138 -12.15 11.37 -0.78
N ALA A 139 -11.83 10.19 -0.29
CA ALA A 139 -10.72 9.36 -0.76
C ALA A 139 -11.27 8.22 -1.62
N GLU A 140 -10.74 8.05 -2.82
CA GLU A 140 -11.09 6.95 -3.73
C GLU A 140 -9.85 6.07 -3.93
N MET A 141 -10.03 4.75 -3.78
CA MET A 141 -9.04 3.76 -4.22
C MET A 141 -9.49 3.19 -5.55
N LYS A 142 -8.66 3.36 -6.58
CA LYS A 142 -8.83 2.70 -7.87
C LYS A 142 -7.75 1.63 -8.00
N ILE A 143 -8.20 0.39 -8.19
CA ILE A 143 -7.31 -0.78 -8.29
C ILE A 143 -7.59 -1.43 -9.64
N ILE A 144 -6.53 -1.60 -10.46
CA ILE A 144 -6.61 -2.31 -11.74
C ILE A 144 -5.72 -3.54 -11.65
N ILE A 145 -6.34 -4.70 -11.82
CA ILE A 145 -5.70 -6.02 -11.75
C ILE A 145 -5.52 -6.55 -13.17
N GLY A 146 -4.27 -6.55 -13.63
CA GLY A 146 -3.86 -7.03 -14.94
C GLY A 146 -2.56 -7.83 -14.87
N THR A 147 -1.71 -7.71 -15.90
CA THR A 147 -0.31 -8.19 -15.82
C THR A 147 0.49 -7.40 -14.79
N THR A 148 0.04 -6.19 -14.48
CA THR A 148 0.48 -5.35 -13.38
C THR A 148 -0.68 -5.03 -12.47
N LEU A 149 -0.39 -4.80 -11.21
CA LEU A 149 -1.31 -4.22 -10.23
C LEU A 149 -1.09 -2.71 -10.21
N ASN A 150 -2.15 -1.95 -10.53
CA ASN A 150 -2.11 -0.50 -10.41
C ASN A 150 -3.05 -0.07 -9.28
N VAL A 151 -2.48 0.53 -8.24
CA VAL A 151 -3.20 1.01 -7.04
C VAL A 151 -3.08 2.52 -7.01
N THR A 152 -4.20 3.23 -7.05
CA THR A 152 -4.26 4.69 -7.05
C THR A 152 -5.14 5.19 -5.92
N LEU A 153 -4.57 5.96 -5.01
CA LEU A 153 -5.30 6.75 -4.02
C LEU A 153 -5.53 8.15 -4.59
N LYS A 154 -6.80 8.51 -4.80
CA LYS A 154 -7.23 9.87 -5.14
C LYS A 154 -7.89 10.51 -3.94
N VAL A 155 -7.41 11.68 -3.52
CA VAL A 155 -7.99 12.46 -2.43
C VAL A 155 -8.57 13.75 -3.00
N THR A 156 -9.82 14.04 -2.66
CA THR A 156 -10.52 15.29 -3.00
C THR A 156 -10.83 16.06 -1.74
N ASN A 157 -10.47 17.33 -1.72
CA ASN A 157 -10.87 18.25 -0.65
C ASN A 157 -12.32 18.70 -0.87
N THR A 158 -13.22 18.21 -0.04
CA THR A 158 -14.64 18.62 -0.07
C THR A 158 -14.99 19.64 1.02
N SER A 159 -14.01 20.03 1.86
CA SER A 159 -14.18 21.06 2.86
C SER A 159 -14.13 22.49 2.26
N GLU A 160 -14.62 23.47 3.00
CA GLU A 160 -14.59 24.88 2.60
C GLU A 160 -13.20 25.52 2.72
N VAL A 161 -12.27 24.85 3.42
CA VAL A 161 -10.92 25.36 3.70
C VAL A 161 -9.86 24.45 3.08
N PRO A 162 -8.69 24.99 2.70
CA PRO A 162 -7.59 24.15 2.24
C PRO A 162 -7.05 23.28 3.36
N PHE A 163 -6.54 22.10 3.01
CA PHE A 163 -5.83 21.25 3.93
C PHE A 163 -4.55 20.65 3.33
N GLU A 164 -3.70 20.17 4.21
CA GLU A 164 -2.49 19.42 3.87
C GLU A 164 -2.61 18.01 4.44
N TYR A 165 -2.15 17.02 3.69
CA TYR A 165 -2.05 15.64 4.15
C TYR A 165 -0.76 14.99 3.68
N THR A 166 -0.39 13.89 4.34
CA THR A 166 0.67 12.98 3.90
C THR A 166 0.10 11.59 3.73
N CYS A 167 0.62 10.84 2.78
CA CYS A 167 0.11 9.49 2.50
C CYS A 167 1.22 8.54 2.05
N ALA A 168 0.92 7.25 2.11
CA ALA A 168 1.70 6.21 1.45
C ALA A 168 0.82 5.03 1.04
N LEU A 169 1.17 4.42 -0.09
CA LEU A 169 0.79 3.05 -0.44
C LEU A 169 1.93 2.16 0.06
N HIS A 170 1.73 1.56 1.24
CA HIS A 170 2.78 0.91 2.04
C HIS A 170 2.98 -0.55 1.61
N SER A 171 3.49 -0.75 0.38
CA SER A 171 3.56 -2.07 -0.25
C SER A 171 4.64 -2.96 0.36
N TYR A 172 4.25 -4.16 0.79
CA TYR A 172 5.12 -5.24 1.28
C TYR A 172 5.36 -6.24 0.16
N PHE A 173 6.62 -6.51 -0.16
CA PHE A 173 7.01 -7.45 -1.21
C PHE A 173 7.58 -8.72 -0.62
N SER A 174 7.07 -9.87 -1.08
CA SER A 174 7.53 -11.19 -0.67
C SER A 174 8.92 -11.49 -1.23
N LEU A 175 9.80 -12.02 -0.41
CA LEU A 175 11.17 -12.39 -0.75
C LEU A 175 11.43 -13.87 -0.49
N SER A 176 12.39 -14.43 -1.22
CA SER A 176 12.95 -15.75 -0.89
C SER A 176 13.74 -15.71 0.43
N ALA A 177 14.56 -14.68 0.57
CA ALA A 177 15.26 -14.27 1.78
C ALA A 177 15.88 -12.88 1.56
N ILE A 178 16.05 -12.12 2.63
CA ILE A 178 16.62 -10.76 2.57
C ILE A 178 18.05 -10.72 1.99
N GLU A 179 18.83 -11.77 2.18
CA GLU A 179 20.20 -11.92 1.66
C GLU A 179 20.25 -12.05 0.13
N ASN A 180 19.16 -12.49 -0.50
CA ASN A 180 19.04 -12.64 -1.96
C ASN A 180 18.53 -11.38 -2.65
N LEU A 181 18.23 -10.34 -1.87
CA LEU A 181 17.66 -9.09 -2.31
C LEU A 181 18.73 -8.12 -2.81
N SER A 182 18.45 -7.48 -3.93
CA SER A 182 19.05 -6.20 -4.32
C SER A 182 17.97 -5.26 -4.85
N ILE A 183 18.10 -3.97 -4.56
CA ILE A 183 17.17 -2.93 -5.01
C ILE A 183 17.95 -1.93 -5.86
N GLU A 184 17.48 -1.68 -7.09
CA GLU A 184 18.04 -0.68 -8.01
C GLU A 184 17.06 0.47 -8.28
N GLY A 185 17.55 1.56 -8.88
CA GLY A 185 16.76 2.74 -9.21
C GLY A 185 16.87 3.87 -8.18
N LEU A 186 17.69 3.70 -7.15
CA LEU A 186 17.88 4.66 -6.07
C LEU A 186 19.25 5.35 -6.08
N GLU A 187 20.17 4.96 -6.97
CA GLU A 187 21.50 5.56 -7.08
C GLU A 187 21.41 7.09 -7.30
N GLY A 188 22.21 7.84 -6.55
CA GLY A 188 22.25 9.30 -6.59
C GLY A 188 21.09 9.99 -5.84
N ALA A 189 20.07 9.26 -5.41
CA ALA A 189 18.95 9.83 -4.66
C ALA A 189 19.37 10.23 -3.24
N SER A 190 18.95 11.43 -2.82
CA SER A 190 19.09 11.86 -1.43
C SER A 190 18.06 11.15 -0.54
N TYR A 191 18.45 10.76 0.66
CA TYR A 191 17.53 10.13 1.60
C TYR A 191 17.66 10.70 3.02
N PHE A 192 16.58 10.60 3.76
CA PHE A 192 16.55 10.71 5.22
C PHE A 192 16.51 9.30 5.83
N ASN A 193 17.49 9.00 6.72
CA ASN A 193 17.50 7.76 7.49
C ASN A 193 16.79 7.99 8.82
N GLN A 194 15.62 7.43 8.99
CA GLN A 194 14.80 7.63 10.19
C GLN A 194 15.43 7.00 11.45
N LEU A 195 16.22 5.93 11.29
CA LEU A 195 16.85 5.25 12.44
C LEU A 195 17.98 6.07 13.05
N THR A 196 18.74 6.79 12.23
CA THR A 196 19.88 7.61 12.69
C THR A 196 19.55 9.10 12.80
N GLY A 197 18.46 9.55 12.17
CA GLY A 197 18.11 10.97 12.05
C GLY A 197 18.99 11.74 11.05
N GLU A 198 19.77 11.06 10.21
CA GLU A 198 20.75 11.67 9.32
C GLU A 198 20.26 11.67 7.86
N ASN A 199 20.71 12.66 7.11
CA ASN A 199 20.55 12.70 5.66
C ASN A 199 21.74 12.05 4.97
N GLY A 200 21.50 11.40 3.84
CA GLY A 200 22.53 10.77 3.00
C GLY A 200 22.21 10.81 1.52
N VAL A 201 23.09 10.24 0.73
CA VAL A 201 22.91 10.01 -0.70
C VAL A 201 23.23 8.55 -0.98
N GLN A 202 22.35 7.85 -1.69
CA GLN A 202 22.61 6.48 -2.13
C GLN A 202 23.71 6.49 -3.19
N LYS A 203 24.88 5.95 -2.86
CA LYS A 203 26.03 5.95 -3.76
C LYS A 203 26.14 4.68 -4.58
N GLU A 204 25.73 3.56 -3.97
CA GLU A 204 25.78 2.25 -4.57
C GLU A 204 24.63 2.11 -5.59
N TYR A 205 24.91 1.47 -6.72
CA TYR A 205 23.90 1.15 -7.74
C TYR A 205 22.82 0.23 -7.16
N PHE A 206 23.24 -0.79 -6.41
CA PHE A 206 22.33 -1.68 -5.68
C PHE A 206 22.30 -1.32 -4.20
N LEU A 207 21.09 -1.21 -3.65
CA LEU A 207 20.87 -1.21 -2.21
C LEU A 207 20.71 -2.66 -1.74
N HIS A 208 21.57 -3.11 -0.83
CA HIS A 208 21.43 -4.37 -0.10
C HIS A 208 21.06 -4.06 1.36
N ILE A 209 20.15 -4.85 1.92
CA ILE A 209 19.70 -4.70 3.30
C ILE A 209 20.47 -5.71 4.16
N GLN A 210 21.35 -5.23 5.03
CA GLN A 210 22.18 -6.04 5.92
C GLN A 210 21.89 -5.78 7.40
N GLU A 211 21.12 -4.74 7.69
CA GLU A 211 20.74 -4.25 9.01
C GLU A 211 19.36 -3.58 8.93
N PRO A 212 18.69 -3.28 10.04
CA PRO A 212 17.43 -2.55 10.02
C PRO A 212 17.51 -1.31 9.14
N LEU A 213 16.52 -1.11 8.28
CA LEU A 213 16.50 -0.01 7.34
C LEU A 213 15.17 0.72 7.39
N THR A 214 15.23 2.05 7.55
CA THR A 214 14.10 2.96 7.31
C THR A 214 14.64 4.18 6.61
N ARG A 215 14.64 4.16 5.26
CA ARG A 215 15.12 5.27 4.44
C ARG A 215 14.00 5.82 3.59
N HIS A 216 13.90 7.14 3.60
CA HIS A 216 12.96 7.90 2.78
C HIS A 216 13.76 8.64 1.71
N TYR A 217 13.71 8.14 0.48
CA TYR A 217 14.40 8.74 -0.68
C TYR A 217 13.57 9.91 -1.20
N LEU A 218 14.10 11.12 -1.04
CA LEU A 218 13.37 12.38 -1.23
C LEU A 218 13.52 12.92 -2.66
N GLY A 219 12.44 13.46 -3.22
CA GLY A 219 12.43 14.08 -4.54
C GLY A 219 12.63 13.08 -5.68
N THR A 220 12.39 11.78 -5.48
CA THR A 220 12.54 10.77 -6.52
C THR A 220 11.17 10.31 -7.04
N GLU A 221 11.07 10.24 -8.36
CA GLU A 221 9.91 9.70 -9.10
C GLU A 221 10.32 8.50 -9.97
N THR A 222 11.60 8.09 -9.90
CA THR A 222 12.12 6.97 -10.69
C THR A 222 11.53 5.65 -10.22
N PRO A 223 11.28 4.70 -11.15
CA PRO A 223 10.94 3.34 -10.79
C PRO A 223 12.04 2.67 -9.97
N VAL A 224 11.64 1.79 -9.09
CA VAL A 224 12.52 0.93 -8.29
C VAL A 224 12.32 -0.51 -8.75
N VAL A 225 13.40 -1.28 -8.84
CA VAL A 225 13.32 -2.72 -9.13
C VAL A 225 13.87 -3.51 -7.96
N ILE A 226 13.06 -4.42 -7.47
CA ILE A 226 13.39 -5.39 -6.44
C ILE A 226 13.82 -6.67 -7.15
N GLU A 227 15.10 -7.00 -7.11
CA GLU A 227 15.62 -8.26 -7.64
C GLU A 227 15.77 -9.28 -6.54
N ASP A 228 15.15 -10.43 -6.71
CA ASP A 228 15.28 -11.61 -5.87
C ASP A 228 15.98 -12.71 -6.68
N SER A 229 17.24 -12.93 -6.37
CA SER A 229 18.09 -13.83 -7.15
C SER A 229 17.71 -15.30 -7.00
N ALA A 230 17.20 -15.74 -5.84
CA ALA A 230 16.82 -17.12 -5.62
C ALA A 230 15.45 -17.46 -6.25
N PHE A 231 14.49 -16.53 -6.21
CA PHE A 231 13.24 -16.67 -6.96
C PHE A 231 13.41 -16.36 -8.45
N ASN A 232 14.60 -15.91 -8.87
CA ASN A 232 14.91 -15.54 -10.26
C ASN A 232 13.88 -14.57 -10.85
N ARG A 233 13.45 -13.59 -10.06
CA ARG A 233 12.44 -12.59 -10.45
C ARG A 233 12.92 -11.17 -10.19
N ARG A 234 12.33 -10.25 -10.93
CA ARG A 234 12.50 -8.79 -10.80
C ARG A 234 11.11 -8.18 -10.69
N ILE A 235 10.84 -7.51 -9.58
CA ILE A 235 9.58 -6.81 -9.35
C ILE A 235 9.84 -5.32 -9.57
N LYS A 236 9.20 -4.75 -10.59
CA LYS A 236 9.24 -3.32 -10.84
C LYS A 236 8.13 -2.64 -10.05
N VAL A 237 8.52 -1.60 -9.31
CA VAL A 237 7.64 -0.69 -8.59
C VAL A 237 7.77 0.69 -9.23
N ASP A 238 6.83 1.03 -10.09
CA ASP A 238 6.69 2.36 -10.67
C ASP A 238 5.68 3.17 -9.88
N LYS A 239 5.73 4.51 -9.99
CA LYS A 239 4.83 5.37 -9.23
C LYS A 239 4.55 6.67 -9.96
N SER A 240 3.40 7.28 -9.68
CA SER A 240 3.07 8.63 -10.13
C SER A 240 2.42 9.43 -9.02
N GLY A 241 2.59 10.76 -9.05
CA GLY A 241 2.10 11.61 -7.97
C GLY A 241 2.71 11.32 -6.60
N SER A 242 3.87 10.69 -6.56
CA SER A 242 4.61 10.38 -5.34
C SER A 242 6.06 10.86 -5.50
N LYS A 243 6.54 11.68 -4.59
CA LYS A 243 7.89 12.26 -4.63
C LYS A 243 8.84 11.67 -3.59
N VAL A 244 8.40 10.67 -2.86
CA VAL A 244 9.22 9.96 -1.88
C VAL A 244 9.09 8.46 -2.12
N THR A 245 10.22 7.76 -2.16
CA THR A 245 10.24 6.30 -2.08
C THR A 245 10.71 5.91 -0.68
N THR A 246 9.85 5.25 0.08
CA THR A 246 10.23 4.71 1.39
C THR A 246 10.67 3.27 1.21
N VAL A 247 11.86 2.93 1.72
CA VAL A 247 12.34 1.55 1.81
C VAL A 247 12.46 1.19 3.28
N TRP A 248 11.75 0.13 3.68
CA TRP A 248 11.70 -0.32 5.06
C TRP A 248 11.89 -1.82 5.20
N ASN A 249 12.71 -2.20 6.19
CA ASN A 249 12.78 -3.53 6.75
C ASN A 249 13.13 -3.40 8.24
N PRO A 250 12.37 -4.05 9.16
CA PRO A 250 12.57 -3.87 10.60
C PRO A 250 13.90 -4.42 11.10
N GLY A 251 14.48 -5.41 10.43
CA GLY A 251 15.57 -6.22 10.93
C GLY A 251 15.13 -7.09 12.12
N GLU A 252 16.01 -7.96 12.57
CA GLU A 252 15.73 -8.99 13.58
C GLU A 252 15.19 -8.43 14.90
N GLU A 253 15.93 -7.51 15.51
CA GLU A 253 15.58 -7.00 16.85
C GLU A 253 14.27 -6.22 16.92
N THR A 254 13.93 -5.50 15.84
CA THR A 254 12.68 -4.72 15.78
C THR A 254 11.52 -5.61 15.39
N CYS A 255 11.74 -6.57 14.49
CA CYS A 255 10.74 -7.55 14.07
C CYS A 255 10.17 -8.30 15.29
N ALA A 256 11.04 -8.84 16.14
CA ALA A 256 10.67 -9.56 17.37
C ALA A 256 9.90 -8.72 18.42
N LYS A 257 9.80 -7.39 18.22
CA LYS A 257 9.02 -6.49 19.10
C LYS A 257 7.66 -6.09 18.50
N ILE A 258 7.41 -6.45 17.27
CA ILE A 258 6.17 -6.13 16.55
C ILE A 258 5.24 -7.34 16.67
N GLY A 259 4.19 -7.23 17.47
CA GLY A 259 3.37 -8.37 17.91
C GLY A 259 2.56 -9.07 16.82
N ASP A 260 2.42 -8.46 15.64
CA ASP A 260 1.74 -8.99 14.46
C ASP A 260 2.70 -9.41 13.34
N LEU A 261 3.99 -9.65 13.70
CA LEU A 261 5.04 -10.23 12.86
C LEU A 261 5.67 -11.44 13.54
N PRO A 262 5.88 -12.57 12.86
CA PRO A 262 6.81 -13.59 13.32
C PRO A 262 8.21 -13.01 13.55
N ASP A 263 8.94 -13.53 14.54
CA ASP A 263 10.28 -13.02 14.92
C ASP A 263 11.26 -12.99 13.73
N ASP A 264 11.15 -13.92 12.80
CA ASP A 264 11.98 -14.07 11.61
C ASP A 264 11.38 -13.47 10.32
N ALA A 265 10.21 -12.84 10.40
CA ALA A 265 9.53 -12.30 9.22
C ALA A 265 10.37 -11.28 8.44
N TRP A 266 11.29 -10.57 9.11
CA TRP A 266 12.19 -9.59 8.47
C TRP A 266 13.03 -10.19 7.32
N GLU A 267 13.27 -11.49 7.31
CA GLU A 267 13.97 -12.19 6.23
C GLU A 267 13.10 -12.35 4.97
N ALA A 268 11.77 -12.33 5.11
CA ALA A 268 10.82 -12.73 4.08
C ALA A 268 10.19 -11.56 3.31
N PHE A 269 10.43 -10.31 3.70
CA PHE A 269 9.84 -9.17 3.02
C PHE A 269 10.73 -7.92 2.99
N VAL A 270 10.36 -7.01 2.09
CA VAL A 270 10.81 -5.61 2.07
C VAL A 270 9.63 -4.72 1.71
N CYS A 271 9.56 -3.53 2.31
CA CYS A 271 8.64 -2.50 1.84
C CYS A 271 9.33 -1.53 0.89
N VAL A 272 8.66 -1.25 -0.24
CA VAL A 272 9.00 -0.18 -1.17
C VAL A 272 7.72 0.61 -1.45
N GLU A 273 7.64 1.81 -0.91
CA GLU A 273 6.39 2.53 -0.77
C GLU A 273 6.34 3.77 -1.67
N ALA A 274 5.19 3.98 -2.32
CA ALA A 274 4.87 5.25 -2.96
C ALA A 274 4.34 6.23 -1.89
N THR A 275 5.18 7.18 -1.49
CA THR A 275 4.95 8.05 -0.32
C THR A 275 4.92 9.52 -0.72
N ASN A 276 4.06 10.31 -0.07
CA ASN A 276 4.08 11.77 -0.04
C ASN A 276 4.13 12.22 1.41
N ALA A 277 5.33 12.56 1.88
CA ALA A 277 5.61 12.96 3.25
C ALA A 277 6.88 13.82 3.34
N PHE A 278 7.27 14.24 4.52
CA PHE A 278 8.42 15.09 4.79
C PHE A 278 8.27 16.47 4.10
N ASP A 279 9.16 16.79 3.16
CA ASP A 279 9.13 18.03 2.38
C ASP A 279 8.12 18.00 1.21
N TYR A 280 7.40 16.89 1.06
CA TYR A 280 6.47 16.63 -0.05
C TYR A 280 5.05 16.24 0.42
N PRO A 281 4.44 16.99 1.36
CA PRO A 281 3.02 16.81 1.66
C PRO A 281 2.17 17.26 0.46
N VAL A 282 0.95 16.77 0.39
CA VAL A 282 -0.03 17.21 -0.61
C VAL A 282 -0.91 18.29 -0.02
N GLN A 283 -1.04 19.41 -0.73
CA GLN A 283 -1.92 20.52 -0.34
C GLN A 283 -3.07 20.60 -1.34
N LEU A 284 -4.30 20.67 -0.84
CA LEU A 284 -5.50 20.78 -1.67
C LEU A 284 -6.35 21.98 -1.23
N SER A 285 -6.66 22.85 -2.17
CA SER A 285 -7.71 23.86 -2.02
C SER A 285 -9.08 23.19 -2.12
N GLN A 286 -10.14 23.91 -1.75
CA GLN A 286 -11.51 23.42 -1.90
C GLN A 286 -11.80 22.92 -3.32
N GLY A 287 -12.31 21.72 -3.45
CA GLY A 287 -12.66 21.06 -4.70
C GLY A 287 -11.47 20.48 -5.50
N GLU A 288 -10.23 20.71 -5.07
CA GLU A 288 -9.07 20.13 -5.71
C GLU A 288 -8.91 18.63 -5.35
N SER A 289 -8.31 17.89 -6.27
CA SER A 289 -7.99 16.48 -6.08
C SER A 289 -6.53 16.21 -6.45
N PHE A 290 -5.94 15.19 -5.81
CA PHE A 290 -4.61 14.70 -6.15
C PHE A 290 -4.59 13.18 -6.15
N GLU A 291 -3.80 12.58 -7.05
CA GLU A 291 -3.65 11.14 -7.19
C GLU A 291 -2.22 10.70 -6.85
N THR A 292 -2.11 9.66 -6.03
CA THR A 292 -0.87 8.96 -5.70
C THR A 292 -1.02 7.52 -6.14
N SER A 293 -0.13 7.04 -7.02
CA SER A 293 -0.24 5.69 -7.58
C SER A 293 1.05 4.88 -7.38
N ALA A 294 0.86 3.57 -7.18
CA ALA A 294 1.89 2.54 -7.31
C ALA A 294 1.49 1.57 -8.43
N ILE A 295 2.43 1.24 -9.32
CA ILE A 295 2.24 0.28 -10.41
C ILE A 295 3.28 -0.82 -10.21
N ILE A 296 2.80 -2.02 -9.92
CA ILE A 296 3.61 -3.16 -9.49
C ILE A 296 3.48 -4.29 -10.50
N GLY A 297 4.58 -4.83 -10.94
CA GLY A 297 4.59 -5.95 -11.88
C GLY A 297 5.93 -6.63 -12.02
N LEU A 298 5.95 -7.75 -12.70
CA LEU A 298 7.19 -8.44 -13.04
C LEU A 298 7.84 -7.76 -14.25
N GLU A 299 9.14 -7.52 -14.14
CA GLU A 299 9.95 -7.06 -15.26
C GLU A 299 10.46 -8.27 -16.04
N GLU A 300 10.23 -8.29 -17.35
CA GLU A 300 10.80 -9.32 -18.23
C GLU A 300 12.32 -9.16 -18.28
N LYS A 301 13.05 -10.30 -18.21
CA LYS A 301 14.53 -10.34 -18.31
C LYS A 301 14.99 -10.21 -19.75
#